data_8bf8f04a3e6d99022bbcb3b642678bfc
#
_entry.id   8bf8f04a3e6d99022bbcb3b642678bfc
#
_cell.length_a   1.000
_cell.length_b   1.000
_cell.length_c   1.000
_cell.angle_alpha   90.00
_cell.angle_beta   90.00
_cell.angle_gamma   90.00
#
_symmetry.space_group_name_H-M   'P 1'
#
loop_
_entity.id
_entity.type
_entity.pdbx_description
1 polymer ?
#
loop_
_entity_poly.entity_id
_entity_poly.type
_entity_poly.pdbx_seq_one_letter_code
_entity_poly.pdbx_strand_id
1 'polypeptide(L)'
;MQTLEKTIKPSVSKVIVIGSGIGGLTLARACLDANIEVEVYEKRQLDAMLSGPGGIFIQRNAIRVYQLLWLGKIYQRFYSQGGKILKGGFSSKDGTPLYINSPEFAGEENLGVCLERGELQQILYEALPPGIVRTGMTFEKFEETENGVRVYFQDGSTTTGDILVGADGLYSRVRASLEGKERLEQPIYSGTCCWRGFFNASTVPLNQEYSWMEFWGRGNRFGYFDVGKGQFSFYAFINTEQGGNDDSVGGSLNALKLIFSDYAEPVPSILKVLENERIYRDDIFDRQPLGNCWGQGRVTLIGDAAHPVQPNLGQGGCMAIEDAFELVKLLSHQANPDQVALLLRQFESSRSNRVTRVFTTSRQVGQLGQSNSAVGCFLRNWIYKLTPTWLADLQFRWLFDYQPTWEK
;
A
#
# COMPACT_ATOMS: atom_id res chain seq x y z
N MET A 1 14.61 -7.28 -47.53
CA MET A 1 14.41 -5.96 -46.93
C MET A 1 14.21 -6.20 -45.42
N GLN A 2 15.27 -6.06 -44.63
CA GLN A 2 15.21 -6.07 -43.19
C GLN A 2 14.66 -4.71 -42.74
N THR A 3 13.44 -4.68 -42.26
CA THR A 3 12.91 -3.56 -41.50
C THR A 3 13.70 -3.47 -40.20
N LEU A 4 14.61 -2.51 -40.14
CA LEU A 4 15.22 -2.03 -38.90
C LEU A 4 14.07 -1.50 -38.03
N GLU A 5 13.60 -2.30 -37.06
CA GLU A 5 12.88 -1.76 -35.94
C GLU A 5 13.76 -0.73 -35.25
N LYS A 6 13.43 0.55 -35.43
CA LYS A 6 14.05 1.64 -34.69
C LYS A 6 13.69 1.40 -33.20
N THR A 7 14.60 0.80 -32.48
CA THR A 7 14.52 0.79 -31.00
C THR A 7 14.53 2.26 -30.56
N ILE A 8 13.35 2.72 -30.16
CA ILE A 8 13.19 4.06 -29.56
C ILE A 8 14.01 4.03 -28.27
N LYS A 9 15.04 4.87 -28.16
CA LYS A 9 15.78 5.00 -26.91
C LYS A 9 14.89 5.73 -25.89
N PRO A 10 14.76 5.24 -24.67
CA PRO A 10 14.01 5.93 -23.64
C PRO A 10 14.60 7.32 -23.37
N SER A 11 13.76 8.28 -22.98
CA SER A 11 14.18 9.65 -22.63
C SER A 11 15.05 9.70 -21.38
N VAL A 12 15.03 8.66 -20.58
CA VAL A 12 15.77 8.48 -19.32
C VAL A 12 16.59 7.20 -19.45
N SER A 13 17.88 7.32 -19.22
CA SER A 13 18.82 6.18 -19.25
C SER A 13 18.95 5.56 -17.87
N LYS A 14 18.95 6.37 -16.79
CA LYS A 14 19.15 5.92 -15.41
C LYS A 14 18.24 6.61 -14.41
N VAL A 15 17.54 5.80 -13.62
CA VAL A 15 16.66 6.22 -12.50
C VAL A 15 17.32 5.91 -11.17
N ILE A 16 17.35 6.90 -10.26
CA ILE A 16 17.71 6.70 -8.86
C ILE A 16 16.43 6.64 -8.04
N VAL A 17 16.26 5.59 -7.22
CA VAL A 17 15.11 5.39 -6.35
C VAL A 17 15.55 5.41 -4.89
N ILE A 18 14.94 6.26 -4.07
CA ILE A 18 15.15 6.27 -2.62
C ILE A 18 13.97 5.58 -1.94
N GLY A 19 14.27 4.43 -1.32
CA GLY A 19 13.29 3.58 -0.64
C GLY A 19 12.96 2.30 -1.42
N SER A 20 13.13 1.16 -0.76
CA SER A 20 12.85 -0.18 -1.27
C SER A 20 11.53 -0.74 -0.74
N GLY A 21 10.54 0.13 -0.50
CA GLY A 21 9.18 -0.30 -0.25
C GLY A 21 8.54 -0.94 -1.50
N ILE A 22 7.28 -1.34 -1.41
CA ILE A 22 6.55 -1.98 -2.51
C ILE A 22 6.60 -1.12 -3.79
N GLY A 23 6.37 0.20 -3.66
CA GLY A 23 6.44 1.11 -4.81
C GLY A 23 7.83 1.18 -5.44
N GLY A 24 8.89 1.33 -4.61
CA GLY A 24 10.27 1.44 -5.10
C GLY A 24 10.77 0.17 -5.79
N LEU A 25 10.50 -1.01 -5.21
CA LEU A 25 10.85 -2.30 -5.84
C LEU A 25 10.04 -2.56 -7.12
N THR A 26 8.76 -2.18 -7.14
CA THR A 26 7.92 -2.26 -8.35
C THR A 26 8.45 -1.33 -9.45
N LEU A 27 8.83 -0.09 -9.09
CA LEU A 27 9.43 0.87 -10.00
C LEU A 27 10.73 0.33 -10.61
N ALA A 28 11.59 -0.25 -9.77
CA ALA A 28 12.83 -0.85 -10.25
C ALA A 28 12.57 -1.97 -11.27
N ARG A 29 11.58 -2.85 -11.00
CA ARG A 29 11.22 -3.90 -11.95
C ARG A 29 10.66 -3.33 -13.25
N ALA A 30 9.78 -2.34 -13.16
CA ALA A 30 9.23 -1.68 -14.34
C ALA A 30 10.31 -1.00 -15.21
N CYS A 31 11.30 -0.32 -14.58
CA CYS A 31 12.44 0.25 -15.28
C CYS A 31 13.22 -0.81 -16.06
N LEU A 32 13.53 -1.95 -15.44
CA LEU A 32 14.23 -3.05 -16.09
C LEU A 32 13.44 -3.63 -17.26
N ASP A 33 12.11 -3.73 -17.16
CA ASP A 33 11.23 -4.19 -18.25
C ASP A 33 11.19 -3.19 -19.43
N ALA A 34 11.44 -1.90 -19.14
CA ALA A 34 11.56 -0.81 -20.10
C ALA A 34 12.99 -0.59 -20.63
N ASN A 35 13.97 -1.42 -20.25
CA ASN A 35 15.40 -1.25 -20.53
C ASN A 35 15.98 0.08 -20.00
N ILE A 36 15.50 0.57 -18.87
CA ILE A 36 16.00 1.74 -18.15
C ILE A 36 16.88 1.24 -16.98
N GLU A 37 18.11 1.75 -16.88
CA GLU A 37 18.98 1.47 -15.73
C GLU A 37 18.36 2.02 -14.45
N VAL A 38 18.48 1.28 -13.35
CA VAL A 38 17.91 1.68 -12.08
C VAL A 38 18.81 1.28 -10.91
N GLU A 39 18.94 2.17 -9.93
CA GLU A 39 19.55 1.90 -8.63
C GLU A 39 18.56 2.24 -7.52
N VAL A 40 18.41 1.34 -6.56
CA VAL A 40 17.50 1.52 -5.39
C VAL A 40 18.36 1.61 -4.14
N TYR A 41 18.10 2.62 -3.31
CA TYR A 41 18.82 2.88 -2.06
C TYR A 41 17.86 2.80 -0.87
N GLU A 42 18.16 1.94 0.07
CA GLU A 42 17.35 1.70 1.26
C GLU A 42 18.17 1.94 2.53
N LYS A 43 17.59 2.70 3.48
CA LYS A 43 18.26 3.01 4.77
C LYS A 43 18.37 1.81 5.71
N ARG A 44 17.41 0.88 5.66
CA ARG A 44 17.42 -0.34 6.49
C ARG A 44 18.38 -1.37 5.93
N GLN A 45 18.88 -2.24 6.80
CA GLN A 45 19.58 -3.46 6.38
C GLN A 45 18.60 -4.46 5.78
N LEU A 46 19.09 -5.42 5.00
CA LEU A 46 18.27 -6.35 4.23
C LEU A 46 17.22 -7.09 5.08
N ASP A 47 17.63 -7.67 6.19
CA ASP A 47 16.73 -8.43 7.07
C ASP A 47 15.59 -7.55 7.61
N ALA A 48 15.91 -6.33 8.06
CA ALA A 48 14.92 -5.37 8.52
C ALA A 48 14.03 -4.83 7.39
N MET A 49 14.54 -4.79 6.17
CA MET A 49 13.77 -4.43 4.98
C MET A 49 12.72 -5.48 4.66
N LEU A 50 13.07 -6.77 4.74
CA LEU A 50 12.21 -7.89 4.38
C LEU A 50 11.26 -8.32 5.51
N SER A 51 11.48 -7.89 6.75
CA SER A 51 10.63 -8.18 7.91
C SER A 51 9.60 -7.06 8.11
N GLY A 52 8.49 -7.10 7.42
CA GLY A 52 7.39 -6.14 7.62
C GLY A 52 6.23 -6.76 8.40
N PRO A 53 5.70 -6.11 9.48
CA PRO A 53 4.55 -6.63 10.20
C PRO A 53 3.25 -6.53 9.40
N GLY A 54 2.33 -7.48 9.67
CA GLY A 54 0.96 -7.49 9.15
C GLY A 54 0.81 -7.99 7.71
N GLY A 55 -0.43 -8.27 7.39
CA GLY A 55 -0.83 -8.65 6.04
C GLY A 55 -0.97 -7.44 5.12
N ILE A 56 -0.83 -7.69 3.83
CA ILE A 56 -1.06 -6.69 2.79
C ILE A 56 -2.05 -7.22 1.76
N PHE A 57 -2.94 -6.33 1.31
CA PHE A 57 -3.93 -6.63 0.31
C PHE A 57 -3.53 -6.02 -1.04
N ILE A 58 -3.17 -6.87 -2.00
CA ILE A 58 -2.93 -6.48 -3.38
C ILE A 58 -4.22 -6.67 -4.15
N GLN A 59 -4.89 -5.57 -4.44
CA GLN A 59 -6.21 -5.56 -5.07
C GLN A 59 -6.09 -5.63 -6.59
N ARG A 60 -7.21 -5.88 -7.27
CA ARG A 60 -7.30 -6.15 -8.71
C ARG A 60 -6.60 -5.10 -9.58
N ASN A 61 -6.70 -3.83 -9.25
CA ASN A 61 -6.02 -2.75 -9.96
C ASN A 61 -4.48 -2.93 -9.96
N ALA A 62 -3.89 -3.29 -8.84
CA ALA A 62 -2.46 -3.55 -8.72
C ALA A 62 -2.05 -4.93 -9.25
N ILE A 63 -2.92 -5.94 -9.14
CA ILE A 63 -2.71 -7.26 -9.74
C ILE A 63 -2.49 -7.14 -11.24
N ARG A 64 -3.29 -6.34 -11.94
CA ARG A 64 -3.17 -6.12 -13.38
C ARG A 64 -1.83 -5.53 -13.78
N VAL A 65 -1.22 -4.68 -12.95
CA VAL A 65 0.15 -4.21 -13.17
C VAL A 65 1.13 -5.38 -13.09
N TYR A 66 1.05 -6.21 -12.05
CA TYR A 66 1.96 -7.35 -11.91
C TYR A 66 1.75 -8.45 -12.94
N GLN A 67 0.59 -8.53 -13.57
CA GLN A 67 0.36 -9.42 -14.72
C GLN A 67 1.16 -8.99 -15.96
N LEU A 68 1.47 -7.69 -16.08
CA LEU A 68 2.28 -7.14 -17.17
C LEU A 68 3.78 -7.17 -16.87
N LEU A 69 4.18 -6.88 -15.62
CA LEU A 69 5.59 -6.79 -15.24
C LEU A 69 6.25 -8.17 -15.19
N TRP A 70 7.48 -8.23 -15.72
CA TRP A 70 8.30 -9.43 -15.77
C TRP A 70 7.55 -10.63 -16.36
N LEU A 71 6.76 -10.38 -17.41
CA LEU A 71 5.92 -11.40 -18.06
C LEU A 71 4.98 -12.13 -17.06
N GLY A 72 4.47 -11.43 -16.08
CA GLY A 72 3.55 -11.96 -15.07
C GLY A 72 4.18 -12.85 -14.00
N LYS A 73 5.52 -13.01 -13.96
CA LYS A 73 6.18 -13.91 -12.99
C LYS A 73 6.00 -13.46 -11.54
N ILE A 74 5.96 -12.15 -11.27
CA ILE A 74 5.66 -11.62 -9.94
C ILE A 74 4.25 -12.03 -9.53
N TYR A 75 3.26 -11.81 -10.41
CA TYR A 75 1.89 -12.21 -10.19
C TYR A 75 1.76 -13.71 -9.90
N GLN A 76 2.36 -14.57 -10.72
CA GLN A 76 2.30 -16.03 -10.52
C GLN A 76 2.84 -16.45 -9.16
N ARG A 77 3.95 -15.85 -8.70
CA ARG A 77 4.56 -16.16 -7.40
C ARG A 77 3.64 -15.80 -6.23
N PHE A 78 3.19 -14.56 -6.12
CA PHE A 78 2.35 -14.19 -4.98
C PHE A 78 0.92 -14.79 -5.09
N TYR A 79 0.40 -14.99 -6.30
CA TYR A 79 -0.90 -15.63 -6.48
C TYR A 79 -0.90 -17.09 -6.03
N SER A 80 0.20 -17.82 -6.22
CA SER A 80 0.32 -19.21 -5.77
C SER A 80 0.47 -19.35 -4.25
N GLN A 81 0.98 -18.32 -3.57
CA GLN A 81 1.30 -18.36 -2.14
C GLN A 81 0.26 -17.67 -1.26
N GLY A 82 -0.34 -16.59 -1.74
CA GLY A 82 -1.24 -15.75 -0.98
C GLY A 82 -2.68 -16.27 -0.90
N GLY A 83 -3.42 -15.76 0.09
CA GLY A 83 -4.86 -15.94 0.25
C GLY A 83 -5.65 -15.16 -0.79
N LYS A 84 -6.58 -15.81 -1.45
CA LYS A 84 -7.44 -15.17 -2.45
C LYS A 84 -8.67 -14.58 -1.80
N ILE A 85 -8.90 -13.31 -2.04
CA ILE A 85 -10.03 -12.60 -1.47
C ILE A 85 -11.24 -12.71 -2.40
N LEU A 86 -12.16 -13.57 -2.00
CA LEU A 86 -13.36 -13.90 -2.79
C LEU A 86 -14.61 -13.30 -2.12
N LYS A 87 -15.10 -13.96 -1.10
CA LYS A 87 -16.33 -13.61 -0.36
C LYS A 87 -15.97 -13.07 1.00
N GLY A 88 -16.63 -12.01 1.40
CA GLY A 88 -16.47 -11.41 2.71
C GLY A 88 -17.26 -10.11 2.84
N GLY A 89 -17.08 -9.40 3.94
CA GLY A 89 -17.82 -8.17 4.16
C GLY A 89 -17.75 -7.62 5.57
N PHE A 90 -18.79 -6.88 5.93
CA PHE A 90 -18.93 -6.21 7.22
C PHE A 90 -20.09 -6.81 8.01
N SER A 91 -19.87 -6.97 9.32
CA SER A 91 -20.90 -7.31 10.29
C SER A 91 -20.91 -6.28 11.43
N SER A 92 -22.00 -6.15 12.14
CA SER A 92 -21.99 -5.49 13.44
C SER A 92 -21.25 -6.35 14.47
N LYS A 93 -20.88 -5.76 15.62
CA LYS A 93 -20.11 -6.48 16.65
C LYS A 93 -20.82 -7.75 17.17
N ASP A 94 -22.15 -7.82 17.09
CA ASP A 94 -22.96 -8.99 17.46
C ASP A 94 -23.06 -10.06 16.36
N GLY A 95 -22.33 -9.88 15.24
CA GLY A 95 -22.31 -10.82 14.13
C GLY A 95 -23.42 -10.64 13.09
N THR A 96 -24.33 -9.67 13.28
CA THR A 96 -25.36 -9.40 12.26
C THR A 96 -24.72 -8.87 10.98
N PRO A 97 -24.92 -9.53 9.82
CA PRO A 97 -24.35 -9.07 8.55
C PRO A 97 -24.90 -7.69 8.16
N LEU A 98 -24.01 -6.80 7.76
CA LEU A 98 -24.32 -5.47 7.25
C LEU A 98 -24.15 -5.41 5.74
N TYR A 99 -23.09 -6.03 5.25
CA TYR A 99 -22.76 -6.13 3.82
C TYR A 99 -21.92 -7.36 3.58
N ILE A 100 -22.26 -8.14 2.57
CA ILE A 100 -21.42 -9.22 2.02
C ILE A 100 -21.32 -8.98 0.52
N ASN A 101 -20.11 -8.92 -0.02
CA ASN A 101 -19.92 -8.69 -1.45
C ASN A 101 -20.55 -9.80 -2.30
N SER A 102 -21.06 -9.40 -3.47
CA SER A 102 -21.61 -10.39 -4.42
C SER A 102 -20.49 -11.19 -5.09
N PRO A 103 -20.78 -12.44 -5.53
CA PRO A 103 -19.84 -13.21 -6.37
C PRO A 103 -19.49 -12.48 -7.66
N GLU A 104 -20.45 -11.78 -8.27
CA GLU A 104 -20.27 -11.01 -9.50
C GLU A 104 -19.31 -9.83 -9.31
N PHE A 105 -19.30 -9.22 -8.13
CA PHE A 105 -18.35 -8.17 -7.80
C PHE A 105 -16.92 -8.71 -7.67
N ALA A 106 -16.75 -9.88 -7.07
CA ALA A 106 -15.46 -10.55 -7.02
C ALA A 106 -14.98 -10.92 -8.43
N GLY A 107 -15.90 -11.38 -9.32
CA GLY A 107 -15.59 -11.80 -10.67
C GLY A 107 -14.60 -12.97 -10.73
N GLU A 108 -14.16 -13.33 -11.93
CA GLU A 108 -13.21 -14.42 -12.15
C GLU A 108 -11.79 -14.10 -11.59
N GLU A 109 -11.43 -12.82 -11.51
CA GLU A 109 -10.09 -12.38 -11.06
C GLU A 109 -9.94 -12.25 -9.55
N ASN A 110 -10.98 -12.53 -8.76
CA ASN A 110 -11.07 -12.24 -7.32
C ASN A 110 -11.05 -10.71 -7.02
N LEU A 111 -11.25 -10.32 -5.75
CA LEU A 111 -11.07 -8.94 -5.31
C LEU A 111 -9.59 -8.60 -5.15
N GLY A 112 -8.75 -9.59 -4.92
CA GLY A 112 -7.32 -9.45 -4.76
C GLY A 112 -6.68 -10.67 -4.10
N VAL A 113 -5.41 -10.51 -3.77
CA VAL A 113 -4.59 -11.51 -3.07
C VAL A 113 -3.97 -10.85 -1.85
N CYS A 114 -4.07 -11.50 -0.71
CA CYS A 114 -3.41 -11.09 0.52
C CYS A 114 -2.24 -12.01 0.84
N LEU A 115 -1.19 -11.46 1.39
CA LEU A 115 -0.04 -12.20 1.91
C LEU A 115 0.61 -11.40 3.05
N GLU A 116 1.59 -12.00 3.71
CA GLU A 116 2.42 -11.24 4.64
C GLU A 116 3.19 -10.16 3.88
N ARG A 117 3.29 -8.96 4.46
CA ARG A 117 3.97 -7.84 3.83
C ARG A 117 5.43 -8.13 3.52
N GLY A 118 6.13 -8.80 4.44
CA GLY A 118 7.52 -9.22 4.25
C GLY A 118 7.67 -10.20 3.08
N GLU A 119 6.74 -11.13 2.93
CA GLU A 119 6.73 -12.09 1.83
C GLU A 119 6.57 -11.40 0.45
N LEU A 120 5.63 -10.46 0.33
CA LEU A 120 5.52 -9.67 -0.90
C LEU A 120 6.81 -8.91 -1.19
N GLN A 121 7.41 -8.30 -0.17
CA GLN A 121 8.64 -7.53 -0.31
C GLN A 121 9.81 -8.42 -0.73
N GLN A 122 9.89 -9.65 -0.20
CA GLN A 122 10.84 -10.68 -0.63
C GLN A 122 10.64 -11.03 -2.11
N ILE A 123 9.40 -11.32 -2.54
CA ILE A 123 9.08 -11.65 -3.93
C ILE A 123 9.53 -10.52 -4.89
N LEU A 124 9.27 -9.27 -4.52
CA LEU A 124 9.66 -8.11 -5.32
C LEU A 124 11.18 -7.90 -5.36
N TYR A 125 11.86 -8.09 -4.23
CA TYR A 125 13.31 -8.00 -4.14
C TYR A 125 13.99 -9.07 -5.03
N GLU A 126 13.54 -10.31 -4.94
CA GLU A 126 14.07 -11.43 -5.74
C GLU A 126 13.72 -11.31 -7.25
N ALA A 127 12.77 -10.47 -7.62
CA ALA A 127 12.48 -10.16 -9.01
C ALA A 127 13.51 -9.21 -9.65
N LEU A 128 14.46 -8.69 -8.87
CA LEU A 128 15.52 -7.79 -9.32
C LEU A 128 16.86 -8.51 -9.39
N PRO A 129 17.73 -8.19 -10.36
CA PRO A 129 19.10 -8.67 -10.37
C PRO A 129 19.87 -8.25 -9.11
N PRO A 130 20.84 -9.07 -8.66
CA PRO A 130 21.74 -8.68 -7.58
C PRO A 130 22.44 -7.33 -7.83
N GLY A 131 22.54 -6.49 -6.79
CA GLY A 131 23.23 -5.21 -6.84
C GLY A 131 22.34 -4.01 -7.22
N ILE A 132 21.11 -4.23 -7.69
CA ILE A 132 20.14 -3.14 -7.95
C ILE A 132 19.74 -2.45 -6.64
N VAL A 133 19.51 -3.21 -5.57
CA VAL A 133 19.13 -2.68 -4.25
C VAL A 133 20.37 -2.61 -3.36
N ARG A 134 20.67 -1.41 -2.88
CA ARG A 134 21.75 -1.14 -1.92
C ARG A 134 21.15 -0.76 -0.57
N THR A 135 21.33 -1.62 0.42
CA THR A 135 20.81 -1.45 1.78
C THR A 135 21.81 -0.72 2.69
N GLY A 136 21.33 -0.17 3.82
CA GLY A 136 22.14 0.62 4.75
C GLY A 136 22.48 2.03 4.25
N MET A 137 21.85 2.47 3.15
CA MET A 137 22.14 3.74 2.47
C MET A 137 21.10 4.80 2.84
N THR A 138 21.44 5.72 3.71
CA THR A 138 20.53 6.78 4.15
C THR A 138 20.70 8.04 3.28
N PHE A 139 19.64 8.39 2.55
CA PHE A 139 19.57 9.62 1.76
C PHE A 139 19.79 10.86 2.65
N GLU A 140 20.62 11.79 2.20
CA GLU A 140 20.88 13.07 2.84
C GLU A 140 20.23 14.22 2.06
N LYS A 141 20.67 14.46 0.83
CA LYS A 141 20.19 15.51 -0.08
C LYS A 141 20.37 15.15 -1.54
N PHE A 142 19.84 15.98 -2.41
CA PHE A 142 20.15 15.95 -3.83
C PHE A 142 20.51 17.34 -4.36
N GLU A 143 21.15 17.36 -5.51
CA GLU A 143 21.43 18.57 -6.29
C GLU A 143 21.12 18.27 -7.75
N GLU A 144 20.35 19.15 -8.42
CA GLU A 144 20.15 19.07 -9.84
C GLU A 144 21.41 19.54 -10.55
N THR A 145 21.77 18.84 -11.62
CA THR A 145 22.89 19.19 -12.51
C THR A 145 22.34 19.52 -13.89
N GLU A 146 23.16 20.02 -14.78
CA GLU A 146 22.75 20.37 -16.14
C GLU A 146 22.02 19.22 -16.87
N ASN A 147 22.48 17.96 -16.66
CA ASN A 147 21.98 16.79 -17.39
C ASN A 147 21.36 15.70 -16.50
N GLY A 148 21.13 15.97 -15.20
CA GLY A 148 20.61 14.93 -14.31
C GLY A 148 20.50 15.38 -12.86
N VAL A 149 20.59 14.41 -11.95
CA VAL A 149 20.53 14.62 -10.50
C VAL A 149 21.71 13.91 -9.85
N ARG A 150 22.37 14.58 -8.90
CA ARG A 150 23.34 13.99 -8.00
C ARG A 150 22.71 13.81 -6.63
N VAL A 151 22.81 12.59 -6.09
CA VAL A 151 22.29 12.22 -4.77
C VAL A 151 23.45 11.99 -3.80
N TYR A 152 23.30 12.48 -2.58
CA TYR A 152 24.27 12.36 -1.50
C TYR A 152 23.69 11.50 -0.39
N PHE A 153 24.53 10.65 0.21
CA PHE A 153 24.18 9.78 1.33
C PHE A 153 24.94 10.18 2.59
N GLN A 154 24.40 9.83 3.78
CA GLN A 154 24.98 10.19 5.05
C GLN A 154 26.37 9.59 5.31
N ASP A 155 26.75 8.52 4.59
CA ASP A 155 28.09 7.92 4.65
C ASP A 155 29.14 8.65 3.79
N GLY A 156 28.74 9.76 3.16
CA GLY A 156 29.58 10.58 2.27
C GLY A 156 29.64 10.08 0.83
N SER A 157 29.04 8.94 0.51
CA SER A 157 28.97 8.44 -0.86
C SER A 157 27.98 9.22 -1.72
N THR A 158 28.13 9.16 -3.04
CA THR A 158 27.27 9.84 -4.00
C THR A 158 26.93 8.95 -5.19
N THR A 159 25.81 9.23 -5.85
CA THR A 159 25.44 8.65 -7.15
C THR A 159 24.85 9.71 -8.06
N THR A 160 24.82 9.43 -9.38
CA THR A 160 24.22 10.30 -10.38
C THR A 160 23.27 9.50 -11.28
N GLY A 161 22.22 10.15 -11.74
CA GLY A 161 21.26 9.60 -12.71
C GLY A 161 20.49 10.71 -13.41
N ASP A 162 19.62 10.35 -14.33
CA ASP A 162 18.83 11.32 -15.09
C ASP A 162 17.67 11.88 -14.27
N ILE A 163 17.08 11.06 -13.41
CA ILE A 163 15.99 11.43 -12.49
C ILE A 163 16.17 10.80 -11.10
N LEU A 164 15.57 11.44 -10.10
CA LEU A 164 15.43 10.94 -8.75
C LEU A 164 13.95 10.70 -8.43
N VAL A 165 13.63 9.52 -7.93
CA VAL A 165 12.28 9.17 -7.45
C VAL A 165 12.32 8.87 -5.96
N GLY A 166 11.60 9.68 -5.17
CA GLY A 166 11.37 9.43 -3.76
C GLY A 166 10.24 8.40 -3.56
N ALA A 167 10.59 7.24 -3.00
CA ALA A 167 9.68 6.16 -2.62
C ALA A 167 9.87 5.79 -1.13
N ASP A 168 10.31 6.75 -0.32
CA ASP A 168 10.82 6.61 1.03
C ASP A 168 9.76 6.81 2.13
N GLY A 169 8.47 6.77 1.74
CA GLY A 169 7.33 6.61 2.61
C GLY A 169 6.85 7.87 3.32
N LEU A 170 6.01 7.71 4.34
CA LEU A 170 5.31 8.76 5.08
C LEU A 170 6.25 9.88 5.60
N TYR A 171 7.46 9.51 6.01
CA TYR A 171 8.48 10.43 6.53
C TYR A 171 9.57 10.72 5.47
N SER A 172 9.17 10.87 4.21
CA SER A 172 10.05 11.06 3.06
C SER A 172 11.05 12.20 3.27
N ARG A 173 12.34 11.88 3.19
CA ARG A 173 13.42 12.87 3.18
C ARG A 173 13.57 13.52 1.81
N VAL A 174 13.25 12.80 0.74
CA VAL A 174 13.25 13.37 -0.61
C VAL A 174 12.21 14.48 -0.70
N ARG A 175 10.98 14.23 -0.20
CA ARG A 175 9.94 15.25 -0.12
C ARG A 175 10.35 16.43 0.75
N ALA A 176 10.95 16.20 1.92
CA ALA A 176 11.44 17.27 2.77
C ALA A 176 12.46 18.15 2.04
N SER A 177 13.41 17.53 1.33
CA SER A 177 14.41 18.24 0.52
C SER A 177 13.78 19.08 -0.59
N LEU A 178 12.73 18.56 -1.28
CA LEU A 178 11.95 19.31 -2.27
C LEU A 178 11.23 20.53 -1.67
N GLU A 179 10.76 20.42 -0.41
CA GLU A 179 10.13 21.52 0.32
C GLU A 179 11.16 22.49 0.95
N GLY A 180 12.46 22.27 0.73
CA GLY A 180 13.53 23.08 1.35
C GLY A 180 13.61 22.91 2.88
N LYS A 181 13.18 21.78 3.41
CA LYS A 181 13.11 21.46 4.83
C LYS A 181 14.08 20.33 5.17
N GLU A 182 14.65 20.35 6.37
CA GLU A 182 15.43 19.21 6.90
C GLU A 182 14.53 17.99 7.16
N ARG A 183 13.32 18.23 7.65
CA ARG A 183 12.30 17.22 7.93
C ARG A 183 10.93 17.74 7.56
N LEU A 184 10.04 16.82 7.17
CA LEU A 184 8.62 17.13 7.00
C LEU A 184 7.99 17.47 8.35
N GLU A 185 6.95 18.29 8.32
CA GLU A 185 6.04 18.44 9.45
C GLU A 185 5.47 17.07 9.86
N GLN A 186 4.99 16.96 11.11
CA GLN A 186 4.38 15.72 11.56
C GLN A 186 3.20 15.35 10.67
N PRO A 187 3.01 14.06 10.35
CA PRO A 187 1.82 13.62 9.62
C PRO A 187 0.57 13.82 10.47
N ILE A 188 -0.58 13.85 9.82
CA ILE A 188 -1.87 14.04 10.48
C ILE A 188 -2.26 12.72 11.15
N TYR A 189 -2.39 12.73 12.47
CA TYR A 189 -2.92 11.60 13.22
C TYR A 189 -4.41 11.42 12.95
N SER A 190 -4.83 10.20 12.65
CA SER A 190 -6.22 9.89 12.28
C SER A 190 -7.20 9.86 13.47
N GLY A 191 -6.71 9.92 14.70
CA GLY A 191 -7.49 9.66 15.92
C GLY A 191 -7.64 8.17 16.25
N THR A 192 -6.90 7.29 15.54
CA THR A 192 -7.01 5.83 15.71
C THR A 192 -5.66 5.15 15.80
N CYS A 193 -5.56 4.09 16.60
CA CYS A 193 -4.47 3.13 16.49
C CYS A 193 -4.99 1.79 15.93
N CYS A 194 -4.06 0.94 15.50
CA CYS A 194 -4.33 -0.38 14.94
C CYS A 194 -3.39 -1.42 15.54
N TRP A 195 -3.94 -2.50 16.08
CA TRP A 195 -3.19 -3.73 16.34
C TRP A 195 -3.27 -4.64 15.14
N ARG A 196 -2.17 -5.35 14.85
CA ARG A 196 -2.05 -6.28 13.73
C ARG A 196 -1.24 -7.49 14.13
N GLY A 197 -1.55 -8.62 13.52
CA GLY A 197 -0.82 -9.87 13.72
C GLY A 197 -1.39 -10.98 12.86
N PHE A 198 -1.01 -12.20 13.20
CA PHE A 198 -1.38 -13.41 12.46
C PHE A 198 -1.88 -14.49 13.41
N PHE A 199 -2.72 -15.38 12.89
CA PHE A 199 -3.15 -16.60 13.56
C PHE A 199 -3.35 -17.74 12.56
N ASN A 200 -3.29 -18.98 13.03
CA ASN A 200 -3.51 -20.15 12.19
C ASN A 200 -5.00 -20.47 12.09
N ALA A 201 -5.51 -20.63 10.87
CA ALA A 201 -6.91 -20.92 10.59
C ALA A 201 -7.42 -22.20 11.28
N SER A 202 -6.57 -23.23 11.41
CA SER A 202 -6.95 -24.51 12.02
C SER A 202 -7.25 -24.43 13.53
N THR A 203 -6.86 -23.33 14.17
CA THR A 203 -7.04 -23.12 15.63
C THR A 203 -8.29 -22.31 15.97
N VAL A 204 -9.02 -21.83 14.98
CA VAL A 204 -10.17 -20.94 15.14
C VAL A 204 -11.35 -21.45 14.31
N PRO A 205 -12.61 -21.44 14.87
CA PRO A 205 -13.80 -21.86 14.13
C PRO A 205 -14.25 -20.81 13.11
N LEU A 206 -13.48 -20.65 12.03
CA LEU A 206 -13.80 -19.72 10.95
C LEU A 206 -14.92 -20.28 10.06
N ASN A 207 -15.81 -19.41 9.58
CA ASN A 207 -16.69 -19.75 8.49
C ASN A 207 -15.89 -19.82 7.19
N GLN A 208 -15.75 -21.03 6.64
CA GLN A 208 -14.95 -21.31 5.45
C GLN A 208 -15.46 -20.63 4.15
N GLU A 209 -16.68 -20.07 4.19
CA GLU A 209 -17.20 -19.30 3.06
C GLU A 209 -16.55 -17.93 2.92
N TYR A 210 -15.99 -17.38 4.01
CA TYR A 210 -15.45 -16.03 4.04
C TYR A 210 -13.93 -16.02 4.09
N SER A 211 -13.32 -15.41 3.08
CA SER A 211 -11.89 -15.16 3.04
C SER A 211 -11.48 -13.89 3.80
N TRP A 212 -12.44 -13.02 4.14
CA TRP A 212 -12.24 -11.84 4.95
C TRP A 212 -13.55 -11.41 5.62
N MET A 213 -13.47 -10.86 6.82
CA MET A 213 -14.59 -10.25 7.54
C MET A 213 -14.10 -9.10 8.40
N GLU A 214 -14.94 -8.08 8.57
CA GLU A 214 -14.71 -6.98 9.50
C GLU A 214 -15.96 -6.76 10.37
N PHE A 215 -15.78 -6.67 11.68
CA PHE A 215 -16.82 -6.48 12.68
C PHE A 215 -16.77 -5.05 13.19
N TRP A 216 -17.88 -4.32 13.11
CA TRP A 216 -17.98 -2.92 13.46
C TRP A 216 -18.68 -2.71 14.79
N GLY A 217 -17.95 -2.18 15.76
CA GLY A 217 -18.47 -1.71 17.04
C GLY A 217 -18.71 -0.20 17.07
N ARG A 218 -18.67 0.36 18.26
CA ARG A 218 -18.75 1.79 18.52
C ARG A 218 -17.36 2.33 18.82
N GLY A 219 -16.78 3.08 17.87
CA GLY A 219 -15.41 3.60 17.95
C GLY A 219 -14.31 2.55 17.84
N ASN A 220 -14.67 1.33 17.47
CA ASN A 220 -13.72 0.22 17.31
C ASN A 220 -14.22 -0.75 16.24
N ARG A 221 -13.29 -1.50 15.64
CA ARG A 221 -13.59 -2.53 14.64
C ARG A 221 -12.49 -3.58 14.63
N PHE A 222 -12.86 -4.82 14.35
CA PHE A 222 -11.96 -5.96 14.26
C PHE A 222 -12.15 -6.65 12.92
N GLY A 223 -11.08 -6.89 12.19
CA GLY A 223 -11.12 -7.58 10.91
C GLY A 223 -10.07 -8.66 10.79
N TYR A 224 -10.33 -9.61 9.91
CA TYR A 224 -9.37 -10.65 9.52
C TYR A 224 -9.49 -10.98 8.04
N PHE A 225 -8.42 -11.49 7.47
CA PHE A 225 -8.38 -11.94 6.07
C PHE A 225 -7.34 -13.04 5.87
N ASP A 226 -7.63 -13.94 4.92
CA ASP A 226 -6.75 -15.02 4.51
C ASP A 226 -5.47 -14.45 3.86
N VAL A 227 -4.29 -14.88 4.30
CA VAL A 227 -2.98 -14.54 3.73
C VAL A 227 -2.30 -15.74 3.07
N GLY A 228 -3.02 -16.84 2.93
CA GLY A 228 -2.50 -18.08 2.36
C GLY A 228 -1.84 -19.01 3.38
N LYS A 229 -1.48 -20.20 2.93
CA LYS A 229 -0.74 -21.21 3.73
C LYS A 229 -1.42 -21.58 5.06
N GLY A 230 -2.76 -21.43 5.15
CA GLY A 230 -3.51 -21.68 6.38
C GLY A 230 -3.35 -20.59 7.45
N GLN A 231 -2.76 -19.45 7.11
CA GLN A 231 -2.61 -18.29 7.98
C GLN A 231 -3.65 -17.22 7.65
N PHE A 232 -4.10 -16.53 8.69
CA PHE A 232 -4.92 -15.33 8.59
C PHE A 232 -4.21 -14.16 9.26
N SER A 233 -4.31 -12.97 8.66
CA SER A 233 -3.95 -11.72 9.33
C SER A 233 -5.17 -11.14 10.00
N PHE A 234 -5.00 -10.59 11.21
CA PHE A 234 -6.02 -9.76 11.83
C PHE A 234 -5.55 -8.31 11.93
N TYR A 235 -6.53 -7.41 12.03
CA TYR A 235 -6.33 -6.02 12.39
C TYR A 235 -7.48 -5.56 13.30
N ALA A 236 -7.14 -4.70 14.26
CA ALA A 236 -8.13 -4.17 15.20
C ALA A 236 -7.89 -2.67 15.41
N PHE A 237 -8.89 -1.84 15.13
CA PHE A 237 -8.81 -0.39 15.27
C PHE A 237 -9.60 0.09 16.49
N ILE A 238 -9.05 1.08 17.18
CA ILE A 238 -9.78 1.87 18.17
C ILE A 238 -9.54 3.36 17.99
N ASN A 239 -10.51 4.17 18.41
CA ASN A 239 -10.31 5.59 18.62
C ASN A 239 -9.53 5.80 19.92
N THR A 240 -8.40 6.49 19.85
CA THR A 240 -7.52 6.75 21.00
C THR A 240 -6.67 7.98 20.76
N GLU A 241 -6.02 8.48 21.82
CA GLU A 241 -5.02 9.53 21.72
C GLU A 241 -3.73 8.98 21.07
N GLN A 242 -2.96 9.89 20.45
CA GLN A 242 -1.69 9.56 19.83
C GLN A 242 -0.64 9.12 20.86
N GLY A 243 0.25 8.19 20.49
CA GLY A 243 1.43 7.81 21.28
C GLY A 243 1.14 6.89 22.46
N GLY A 244 -0.10 6.38 22.61
CA GLY A 244 -0.44 5.43 23.67
C GLY A 244 0.28 4.10 23.52
N ASN A 245 0.47 3.39 24.64
CA ASN A 245 0.93 2.01 24.71
C ASN A 245 -0.03 1.17 25.57
N ASP A 246 0.18 -0.14 25.58
CA ASP A 246 -0.69 -1.08 26.27
C ASP A 246 -0.09 -1.60 27.61
N ASP A 247 0.99 -0.98 28.09
CA ASP A 247 1.74 -1.43 29.28
C ASP A 247 0.88 -1.42 30.54
N SER A 248 0.03 -0.38 30.68
CA SER A 248 -0.86 -0.22 31.84
C SER A 248 -1.88 -1.35 32.02
N VAL A 249 -2.20 -2.09 30.95
CA VAL A 249 -3.14 -3.22 30.96
C VAL A 249 -2.43 -4.56 30.77
N GLY A 250 -1.09 -4.57 30.79
CA GLY A 250 -0.27 -5.79 30.69
C GLY A 250 -0.09 -6.29 29.26
N GLY A 251 -0.04 -5.39 28.30
CA GLY A 251 0.31 -5.65 26.89
C GLY A 251 -0.89 -5.68 25.93
N SER A 252 -0.55 -5.73 24.64
CA SER A 252 -1.50 -5.57 23.54
C SER A 252 -2.59 -6.66 23.51
N LEU A 253 -2.25 -7.90 23.85
CA LEU A 253 -3.25 -8.97 23.92
C LEU A 253 -4.31 -8.71 24.98
N ASN A 254 -3.92 -8.21 26.16
CA ASN A 254 -4.87 -7.85 27.21
C ASN A 254 -5.73 -6.66 26.79
N ALA A 255 -5.14 -5.64 26.16
CA ALA A 255 -5.88 -4.52 25.60
C ALA A 255 -6.95 -4.98 24.60
N LEU A 256 -6.58 -5.87 23.66
CA LEU A 256 -7.51 -6.45 22.71
C LEU A 256 -8.64 -7.25 23.41
N LYS A 257 -8.33 -8.07 24.42
CA LYS A 257 -9.33 -8.83 25.17
C LYS A 257 -10.32 -7.93 25.91
N LEU A 258 -9.86 -6.84 26.50
CA LEU A 258 -10.72 -5.87 27.20
C LEU A 258 -11.73 -5.20 26.26
N ILE A 259 -11.34 -4.97 24.99
CA ILE A 259 -12.14 -4.21 24.01
C ILE A 259 -13.05 -5.13 23.19
N PHE A 260 -12.56 -6.33 22.81
CA PHE A 260 -13.18 -7.16 21.79
C PHE A 260 -13.72 -8.50 22.28
N SER A 261 -13.64 -8.82 23.58
CA SER A 261 -14.13 -10.10 24.13
C SER A 261 -15.65 -10.29 24.03
N ASP A 262 -16.43 -9.21 23.91
CA ASP A 262 -17.88 -9.24 23.78
C ASP A 262 -18.36 -9.16 22.31
N TYR A 263 -17.44 -9.33 21.37
CA TYR A 263 -17.76 -9.47 19.95
C TYR A 263 -18.28 -10.89 19.65
N ALA A 264 -19.01 -11.01 18.53
CA ALA A 264 -19.41 -12.32 18.04
C ALA A 264 -18.21 -13.17 17.57
N GLU A 265 -18.40 -14.50 17.59
CA GLU A 265 -17.41 -15.39 16.97
C GLU A 265 -17.17 -15.02 15.48
N PRO A 266 -15.94 -15.12 15.00
CA PRO A 266 -14.79 -15.82 15.60
C PRO A 266 -13.87 -14.90 16.43
N VAL A 267 -14.23 -13.63 16.70
CA VAL A 267 -13.31 -12.68 17.35
C VAL A 267 -12.81 -13.16 18.71
N PRO A 268 -13.65 -13.61 19.66
CA PRO A 268 -13.17 -14.15 20.94
C PRO A 268 -12.26 -15.37 20.78
N SER A 269 -12.54 -16.24 19.81
CA SER A 269 -11.71 -17.42 19.51
C SER A 269 -10.36 -17.04 18.91
N ILE A 270 -10.30 -16.01 18.06
CA ILE A 270 -9.03 -15.44 17.57
C ILE A 270 -8.20 -14.93 18.76
N LEU A 271 -8.79 -14.13 19.66
CA LEU A 271 -8.08 -13.56 20.82
C LEU A 271 -7.49 -14.62 21.78
N LYS A 272 -8.05 -15.84 21.80
CA LYS A 272 -7.53 -16.94 22.64
C LYS A 272 -6.22 -17.55 22.11
N VAL A 273 -5.99 -17.48 20.80
CA VAL A 273 -4.83 -18.10 20.13
C VAL A 273 -3.72 -17.10 19.78
N LEU A 274 -3.93 -15.79 20.01
CA LEU A 274 -2.90 -14.78 19.77
C LEU A 274 -1.81 -14.81 20.82
N GLU A 275 -0.57 -14.55 20.39
CA GLU A 275 0.61 -14.39 21.22
C GLU A 275 0.96 -12.90 21.34
N ASN A 276 1.15 -12.39 22.56
CA ASN A 276 1.36 -10.95 22.81
C ASN A 276 2.57 -10.40 22.02
N GLU A 277 3.63 -11.18 21.92
CA GLU A 277 4.91 -10.83 21.28
C GLU A 277 4.80 -10.68 19.74
N ARG A 278 3.72 -11.20 19.18
CA ARG A 278 3.42 -11.17 17.73
C ARG A 278 2.34 -10.16 17.36
N ILE A 279 1.95 -9.29 18.31
CA ILE A 279 0.98 -8.22 18.08
C ILE A 279 1.74 -6.90 17.94
N TYR A 280 1.54 -6.26 16.81
CA TYR A 280 2.11 -4.94 16.51
C TYR A 280 1.03 -3.88 16.66
N ARG A 281 1.34 -2.80 17.40
CA ARG A 281 0.46 -1.65 17.58
C ARG A 281 1.08 -0.41 16.92
N ASP A 282 0.30 0.23 16.06
CA ASP A 282 0.72 1.45 15.36
C ASP A 282 -0.37 2.50 15.39
N ASP A 283 0.03 3.74 15.58
CA ASP A 283 -0.82 4.89 15.31
C ASP A 283 -1.01 5.10 13.82
N ILE A 284 -2.21 5.46 13.40
CA ILE A 284 -2.53 5.63 11.99
C ILE A 284 -2.41 7.10 11.60
N PHE A 285 -1.61 7.34 10.58
CA PHE A 285 -1.33 8.67 10.05
C PHE A 285 -1.61 8.74 8.55
N ASP A 286 -1.85 9.96 8.08
CA ASP A 286 -1.85 10.31 6.67
C ASP A 286 -1.26 11.72 6.45
N ARG A 287 -1.23 12.17 5.20
CA ARG A 287 -0.93 13.55 4.80
C ARG A 287 -1.87 13.99 3.70
N GLN A 288 -2.17 15.26 3.65
CA GLN A 288 -2.90 15.84 2.52
C GLN A 288 -2.13 15.56 1.22
N PRO A 289 -2.83 15.14 0.15
CA PRO A 289 -2.21 15.00 -1.17
C PRO A 289 -1.60 16.31 -1.66
N LEU A 290 -0.49 16.21 -2.40
CA LEU A 290 0.26 17.35 -2.92
C LEU A 290 -0.41 18.09 -4.09
N GLY A 291 -1.62 17.68 -4.51
CA GLY A 291 -2.26 18.20 -5.70
C GLY A 291 -1.58 17.71 -6.99
N ASN A 292 -1.44 18.59 -8.00
CA ASN A 292 -0.96 18.21 -9.33
C ASN A 292 0.56 18.28 -9.51
N CYS A 293 1.31 18.66 -8.48
CA CYS A 293 2.75 18.79 -8.54
C CYS A 293 3.39 18.18 -7.29
N TRP A 294 4.11 17.09 -7.45
CA TRP A 294 4.71 16.32 -6.36
C TRP A 294 6.23 16.52 -6.24
N GLY A 295 6.83 17.06 -7.29
CA GLY A 295 8.27 17.24 -7.36
C GLY A 295 8.67 18.52 -8.08
N GLN A 296 9.96 18.67 -8.38
CA GLN A 296 10.55 19.79 -9.07
C GLN A 296 11.63 19.27 -10.04
N GLY A 297 11.77 19.93 -11.18
CA GLY A 297 12.80 19.59 -12.16
C GLY A 297 12.82 18.08 -12.49
N ARG A 298 13.94 17.44 -12.23
CA ARG A 298 14.20 16.01 -12.49
C ARG A 298 13.89 15.11 -11.29
N VAL A 299 13.15 15.60 -10.29
CA VAL A 299 12.78 14.87 -9.09
C VAL A 299 11.27 14.72 -8.98
N THR A 300 10.80 13.53 -8.63
CA THR A 300 9.38 13.23 -8.34
C THR A 300 9.24 12.27 -7.18
N LEU A 301 8.00 12.04 -6.74
CA LEU A 301 7.63 11.15 -5.63
C LEU A 301 6.63 10.10 -6.09
N ILE A 302 6.59 8.95 -5.41
CA ILE A 302 5.56 7.91 -5.58
C ILE A 302 5.10 7.36 -4.23
N GLY A 303 3.89 6.80 -4.20
CA GLY A 303 3.32 6.14 -3.03
C GLY A 303 3.25 7.06 -1.81
N ASP A 304 3.54 6.52 -0.62
CA ASP A 304 3.41 7.26 0.65
C ASP A 304 4.35 8.46 0.78
N ALA A 305 5.37 8.61 -0.08
CA ALA A 305 6.18 9.82 -0.14
C ALA A 305 5.38 11.01 -0.70
N ALA A 306 4.49 10.75 -1.65
CA ALA A 306 3.62 11.74 -2.29
C ALA A 306 2.24 11.86 -1.61
N HIS A 307 1.59 10.72 -1.34
CA HIS A 307 0.17 10.66 -0.95
C HIS A 307 -0.14 9.54 0.06
N PRO A 308 0.44 9.57 1.26
CA PRO A 308 0.15 8.55 2.26
C PRO A 308 -1.32 8.59 2.66
N VAL A 309 -1.96 7.42 2.66
CA VAL A 309 -3.40 7.26 2.92
C VAL A 309 -3.66 6.35 4.12
N GLN A 310 -4.77 6.57 4.80
CA GLN A 310 -5.23 5.64 5.85
C GLN A 310 -5.55 4.26 5.24
N PRO A 311 -5.40 3.16 5.99
CA PRO A 311 -5.51 1.80 5.44
C PRO A 311 -6.95 1.32 5.18
N ASN A 312 -7.97 2.17 5.36
CA ASN A 312 -9.39 1.81 5.36
C ASN A 312 -9.91 1.23 4.04
N LEU A 313 -9.23 1.45 2.94
CA LEU A 313 -9.54 0.86 1.62
C LEU A 313 -8.52 -0.21 1.19
N GLY A 314 -7.43 -0.41 1.95
CA GLY A 314 -6.33 -1.29 1.54
C GLY A 314 -5.59 -0.85 0.28
N GLN A 315 -5.65 0.44 -0.09
CA GLN A 315 -5.17 0.95 -1.39
C GLN A 315 -3.78 1.59 -1.37
N GLY A 316 -3.16 1.86 -0.22
CA GLY A 316 -1.87 2.57 -0.18
C GLY A 316 -0.79 1.89 -1.03
N GLY A 317 -0.57 0.61 -0.81
CA GLY A 317 0.36 -0.19 -1.62
C GLY A 317 -0.06 -0.28 -3.10
N CYS A 318 -1.35 -0.41 -3.38
CA CYS A 318 -1.87 -0.48 -4.74
C CYS A 318 -1.63 0.82 -5.52
N MET A 319 -1.80 1.98 -4.88
CA MET A 319 -1.50 3.27 -5.50
C MET A 319 -0.02 3.42 -5.83
N ALA A 320 0.88 2.98 -4.93
CA ALA A 320 2.32 3.00 -5.18
C ALA A 320 2.73 2.09 -6.36
N ILE A 321 2.04 0.96 -6.54
CA ILE A 321 2.24 0.03 -7.66
C ILE A 321 1.77 0.66 -8.97
N GLU A 322 0.58 1.30 -8.98
CA GLU A 322 0.10 2.04 -10.14
C GLU A 322 1.02 3.20 -10.50
N ASP A 323 1.50 4.00 -9.50
CA ASP A 323 2.42 5.11 -9.73
C ASP A 323 3.71 4.63 -10.40
N ALA A 324 4.30 3.54 -9.90
CA ALA A 324 5.52 2.96 -10.46
C ALA A 324 5.35 2.58 -11.93
N PHE A 325 4.22 1.98 -12.27
CA PHE A 325 3.90 1.57 -13.64
C PHE A 325 3.66 2.76 -14.57
N GLU A 326 2.80 3.70 -14.16
CA GLU A 326 2.46 4.87 -14.99
C GLU A 326 3.67 5.79 -15.21
N LEU A 327 4.54 5.94 -14.20
CA LEU A 327 5.77 6.70 -14.36
C LEU A 327 6.67 6.09 -15.45
N VAL A 328 6.96 4.80 -15.35
CA VAL A 328 7.84 4.13 -16.32
C VAL A 328 7.22 4.06 -17.70
N LYS A 329 5.92 3.80 -17.79
CA LYS A 329 5.19 3.85 -19.06
C LYS A 329 5.40 5.19 -19.76
N LEU A 330 5.27 6.31 -19.04
CA LEU A 330 5.44 7.64 -19.61
C LEU A 330 6.90 7.87 -20.05
N LEU A 331 7.88 7.47 -19.23
CA LEU A 331 9.30 7.61 -19.54
C LEU A 331 9.75 6.76 -20.74
N SER A 332 9.13 5.61 -20.94
CA SER A 332 9.51 4.68 -22.02
C SER A 332 9.06 5.13 -23.43
N HIS A 333 8.02 5.98 -23.53
CA HIS A 333 7.43 6.39 -24.83
C HIS A 333 8.02 7.67 -25.42
N GLN A 334 8.89 8.38 -24.70
CA GLN A 334 9.41 9.70 -25.12
C GLN A 334 10.93 9.67 -25.30
N ALA A 335 11.41 10.26 -26.38
CA ALA A 335 12.82 10.20 -26.78
C ALA A 335 13.63 11.51 -26.56
N ASN A 336 13.02 12.55 -25.94
CA ASN A 336 13.70 13.84 -25.73
C ASN A 336 14.11 14.05 -24.26
N PRO A 337 15.42 13.99 -23.92
CA PRO A 337 15.92 14.21 -22.56
C PRO A 337 15.58 15.58 -21.97
N ASP A 338 15.40 16.62 -22.81
CA ASP A 338 15.06 17.98 -22.36
C ASP A 338 13.63 18.10 -21.82
N GLN A 339 12.77 17.14 -22.13
CA GLN A 339 11.37 17.10 -21.71
C GLN A 339 11.12 16.30 -20.42
N VAL A 340 12.16 15.72 -19.83
CA VAL A 340 12.01 14.83 -18.66
C VAL A 340 11.26 15.50 -17.51
N ALA A 341 11.60 16.75 -17.17
CA ALA A 341 10.89 17.49 -16.12
C ALA A 341 9.39 17.66 -16.43
N LEU A 342 9.03 17.91 -17.69
CA LEU A 342 7.64 18.01 -18.13
C LEU A 342 6.90 16.67 -18.01
N LEU A 343 7.57 15.57 -18.39
CA LEU A 343 7.01 14.21 -18.27
C LEU A 343 6.70 13.86 -16.81
N LEU A 344 7.59 14.22 -15.88
CA LEU A 344 7.35 14.01 -14.45
C LEU A 344 6.12 14.81 -13.97
N ARG A 345 5.94 16.06 -14.40
CA ARG A 345 4.73 16.86 -14.08
C ARG A 345 3.47 16.28 -14.72
N GLN A 346 3.55 15.74 -15.94
CA GLN A 346 2.43 15.03 -16.58
C GLN A 346 2.04 13.78 -15.81
N PHE A 347 3.01 12.97 -15.38
CA PHE A 347 2.79 11.82 -14.52
C PHE A 347 2.02 12.22 -13.25
N GLU A 348 2.53 13.18 -12.48
CA GLU A 348 1.93 13.67 -11.24
C GLU A 348 0.49 14.16 -11.43
N SER A 349 0.27 14.99 -12.44
CA SER A 349 -1.06 15.51 -12.78
C SER A 349 -2.04 14.39 -13.15
N SER A 350 -1.58 13.38 -13.91
CA SER A 350 -2.41 12.23 -14.30
C SER A 350 -2.85 11.38 -13.10
N ARG A 351 -1.98 11.28 -12.08
CA ARG A 351 -2.24 10.50 -10.86
C ARG A 351 -3.06 11.23 -9.80
N SER A 352 -2.95 12.56 -9.74
CA SER A 352 -3.46 13.41 -8.68
C SER A 352 -4.95 13.17 -8.36
N ASN A 353 -5.82 13.17 -9.36
CA ASN A 353 -7.26 12.98 -9.17
C ASN A 353 -7.58 11.62 -8.55
N ARG A 354 -6.91 10.55 -9.02
CA ARG A 354 -7.15 9.19 -8.54
C ARG A 354 -6.68 9.03 -7.09
N VAL A 355 -5.48 9.48 -6.76
CA VAL A 355 -4.95 9.37 -5.40
C VAL A 355 -5.71 10.25 -4.41
N THR A 356 -6.15 11.46 -4.82
CA THR A 356 -7.00 12.34 -4.00
C THR A 356 -8.36 11.69 -3.71
N ARG A 357 -8.96 11.03 -4.70
CA ARG A 357 -10.21 10.30 -4.51
C ARG A 357 -10.03 9.13 -3.53
N VAL A 358 -8.95 8.35 -3.66
CA VAL A 358 -8.61 7.26 -2.73
C VAL A 358 -8.42 7.81 -1.31
N PHE A 359 -7.65 8.88 -1.16
CA PHE A 359 -7.40 9.55 0.13
C PHE A 359 -8.72 9.96 0.80
N THR A 360 -9.57 10.71 0.08
CA THR A 360 -10.84 11.23 0.60
C THR A 360 -11.79 10.09 0.98
N THR A 361 -11.94 9.10 0.08
CA THR A 361 -12.82 7.95 0.33
C THR A 361 -12.31 7.11 1.50
N SER A 362 -10.98 6.90 1.62
CA SER A 362 -10.40 6.17 2.74
C SER A 362 -10.69 6.83 4.08
N ARG A 363 -10.59 8.17 4.17
CA ARG A 363 -10.97 8.92 5.38
C ARG A 363 -12.46 8.78 5.70
N GLN A 364 -13.34 8.90 4.70
CA GLN A 364 -14.79 8.77 4.87
C GLN A 364 -15.18 7.38 5.39
N VAL A 365 -14.62 6.31 4.80
CA VAL A 365 -14.83 4.93 5.25
C VAL A 365 -14.31 4.73 6.68
N GLY A 366 -13.13 5.29 6.99
CA GLY A 366 -12.58 5.27 8.34
C GLY A 366 -13.49 5.94 9.37
N GLN A 367 -13.95 7.17 9.09
CA GLN A 367 -14.86 7.92 9.96
C GLN A 367 -16.18 7.18 10.18
N LEU A 368 -16.71 6.56 9.13
CA LEU A 368 -17.94 5.79 9.21
C LEU A 368 -17.75 4.52 10.08
N GLY A 369 -16.68 3.75 9.82
CA GLY A 369 -16.37 2.54 10.57
C GLY A 369 -16.05 2.80 12.05
N GLN A 370 -15.42 3.95 12.35
CA GLN A 370 -14.94 4.38 13.67
C GLN A 370 -15.92 5.32 14.42
N SER A 371 -17.20 5.38 14.01
CA SER A 371 -18.19 6.22 14.67
C SER A 371 -18.33 5.90 16.17
N ASN A 372 -18.24 6.93 17.03
CA ASN A 372 -18.44 6.87 18.48
C ASN A 372 -19.91 7.11 18.91
N SER A 373 -20.76 7.59 17.99
CA SER A 373 -22.13 7.90 18.26
C SER A 373 -23.01 6.64 18.24
N ALA A 374 -23.74 6.36 19.31
CA ALA A 374 -24.69 5.23 19.31
C ALA A 374 -25.75 5.37 18.22
N VAL A 375 -26.30 6.59 18.03
CA VAL A 375 -27.25 6.91 16.95
C VAL A 375 -26.57 6.76 15.59
N GLY A 376 -25.32 7.26 15.45
CA GLY A 376 -24.54 7.14 14.21
C GLY A 376 -24.28 5.68 13.83
N CYS A 377 -23.91 4.83 14.80
CA CYS A 377 -23.73 3.40 14.56
C CYS A 377 -25.04 2.70 14.18
N PHE A 378 -26.15 3.04 14.84
CA PHE A 378 -27.46 2.49 14.50
C PHE A 378 -27.87 2.86 13.07
N LEU A 379 -27.77 4.15 12.69
CA LEU A 379 -28.11 4.63 11.34
C LEU A 379 -27.18 4.01 10.28
N ARG A 380 -25.87 3.97 10.55
CA ARG A 380 -24.89 3.29 9.69
C ARG A 380 -25.28 1.85 9.41
N ASN A 381 -25.54 1.08 10.47
CA ASN A 381 -25.89 -0.34 10.35
C ASN A 381 -27.18 -0.53 9.57
N TRP A 382 -28.18 0.34 9.80
CA TRP A 382 -29.44 0.34 9.06
C TRP A 382 -29.27 0.65 7.57
N ILE A 383 -28.47 1.67 7.24
CA ILE A 383 -28.17 2.05 5.85
C ILE A 383 -27.50 0.86 5.13
N TYR A 384 -26.46 0.28 5.70
CA TYR A 384 -25.80 -0.88 5.07
C TYR A 384 -26.74 -2.07 4.90
N LYS A 385 -27.52 -2.41 5.92
CA LYS A 385 -28.47 -3.52 5.86
C LYS A 385 -29.57 -3.34 4.81
N LEU A 386 -29.98 -2.10 4.54
CA LEU A 386 -31.02 -1.77 3.56
C LEU A 386 -30.45 -1.51 2.16
N THR A 387 -29.13 -1.27 2.03
CA THR A 387 -28.52 -1.02 0.75
C THR A 387 -28.38 -2.34 -0.01
N PRO A 388 -28.97 -2.48 -1.21
CA PRO A 388 -28.78 -3.64 -2.03
C PRO A 388 -27.29 -3.86 -2.33
N THR A 389 -26.82 -5.11 -2.27
CA THR A 389 -25.41 -5.48 -2.45
C THR A 389 -24.83 -4.94 -3.75
N TRP A 390 -25.57 -5.00 -4.86
CA TRP A 390 -25.11 -4.48 -6.16
C TRP A 390 -24.84 -2.96 -6.15
N LEU A 391 -25.60 -2.19 -5.34
CA LEU A 391 -25.39 -0.74 -5.21
C LEU A 391 -24.16 -0.44 -4.35
N ALA A 392 -23.95 -1.20 -3.30
CA ALA A 392 -22.73 -1.11 -2.48
C ALA A 392 -21.48 -1.48 -3.30
N ASP A 393 -21.56 -2.54 -4.09
CA ASP A 393 -20.49 -2.97 -5.01
C ASP A 393 -20.16 -1.87 -6.03
N LEU A 394 -21.18 -1.26 -6.63
CA LEU A 394 -21.02 -0.19 -7.61
C LEU A 394 -20.26 1.02 -7.04
N GLN A 395 -20.47 1.32 -5.75
CA GLN A 395 -19.78 2.42 -5.06
C GLN A 395 -18.26 2.28 -5.06
N PHE A 396 -17.76 1.05 -5.02
CA PHE A 396 -16.32 0.75 -4.97
C PHE A 396 -15.72 0.27 -6.29
N ARG A 397 -16.55 0.03 -7.31
CA ARG A 397 -16.10 -0.51 -8.61
C ARG A 397 -14.97 0.32 -9.24
N TRP A 398 -15.02 1.63 -9.14
CA TRP A 398 -14.01 2.54 -9.68
C TRP A 398 -12.59 2.29 -9.11
N LEU A 399 -12.45 1.70 -7.91
CA LEU A 399 -11.16 1.32 -7.35
C LEU A 399 -10.49 0.26 -8.20
N PHE A 400 -11.28 -0.66 -8.74
CA PHE A 400 -10.84 -1.86 -9.44
C PHE A 400 -10.83 -1.70 -10.97
N ASP A 401 -11.42 -0.61 -11.51
CA ASP A 401 -11.56 -0.40 -12.96
C ASP A 401 -10.29 0.10 -13.64
N TYR A 402 -9.19 0.31 -12.90
CA TYR A 402 -7.90 0.67 -13.47
C TYR A 402 -7.38 -0.44 -14.40
N GLN A 403 -7.09 -0.05 -15.65
CA GLN A 403 -6.60 -0.93 -16.72
C GLN A 403 -5.23 -0.44 -17.17
N PRO A 404 -4.13 -1.01 -16.67
CA PRO A 404 -2.82 -0.67 -17.16
C PRO A 404 -2.66 -1.16 -18.60
N THR A 405 -2.13 -0.32 -19.47
CA THR A 405 -1.80 -0.69 -20.85
C THR A 405 -0.32 -0.43 -21.08
N TRP A 406 0.40 -1.44 -21.58
CA TRP A 406 1.79 -1.31 -21.97
C TRP A 406 1.88 -1.56 -23.47
N GLU A 407 1.89 -0.48 -24.23
CA GLU A 407 2.21 -0.56 -25.66
C GLU A 407 3.74 -0.58 -25.80
N LYS A 408 4.30 -1.70 -26.29
CA LYS A 408 5.73 -1.84 -26.57
C LYS A 408 6.08 -1.26 -27.91
#